data_203edb70ed43d2ce2b7a9868f6a1da5c
#
_entry.id   203edb70ed43d2ce2b7a9868f6a1da5c
#
_cell.length_a   1.000
_cell.length_b   1.000
_cell.length_c   1.000
_cell.angle_alpha   90.00
_cell.angle_beta   90.00
_cell.angle_gamma   90.00
#
_symmetry.space_group_name_H-M   'P 1'
#
loop_
_entity.id
_entity.type
_entity.pdbx_description
1 polymer ?
#
loop_
_entity_poly.entity_id
_entity_poly.type
_entity_poly.pdbx_seq_one_letter_code
_entity_poly.pdbx_strand_id
1 'polypeptide(L)'
;EGHGGHKLAARLDMPEGPHLATAIFARCFTCSKDITAARRISARLTTMGYAVLRFYFKGLGHPEGEFENTSFSSNVADLMAAHAALCARDMQPTLMIGHSLGGAAVLKATAQLAGIKAVVTIGAPADVTHVTHNFAAALTEIKANGVAEVDLGGRPFRISQDFVDDLSSVSMKEAIHNLHAALLVLHGPRDAVVGVDNAAQIFMAAKHPKSFVSLDDADHLITRPDDAEYVAEVIAAWSRKYLPKVVTEVEDPLPEGVLRVSEADPDGFLQDIRSGDNHNALADEPISFGGTNHGMSPYGFLSAALGACTSMTIRMYARRKKMALVHVSVDVSHAKSHAQDAGDKADQKVDVFSRMIHLEGDLTDDEQQRLLEIADKCPVHRTLEHSSVVISELV
;
A
#
# COMPACT_ATOMS: atom_id res chain seq x y z
N GLU A 1 0.73 -13.00 -22.27
CA GLU A 1 0.13 -14.29 -22.64
C GLU A 1 0.28 -15.24 -21.46
N GLY A 2 -0.77 -16.00 -21.13
CA GLY A 2 -0.77 -17.03 -20.10
C GLY A 2 -0.61 -18.43 -20.66
N HIS A 3 -0.87 -19.40 -19.81
CA HIS A 3 -0.86 -20.83 -20.21
C HIS A 3 -1.82 -21.07 -21.37
N GLY A 4 -1.34 -21.71 -22.42
CA GLY A 4 -2.12 -21.96 -23.65
C GLY A 4 -2.29 -20.75 -24.59
N GLY A 5 -1.47 -19.68 -24.46
CA GLY A 5 -1.45 -18.54 -25.39
C GLY A 5 -2.59 -17.53 -25.25
N HIS A 6 -3.38 -17.62 -24.18
CA HIS A 6 -4.47 -16.69 -23.91
C HIS A 6 -3.98 -15.38 -23.28
N LYS A 7 -4.65 -14.27 -23.59
CA LYS A 7 -4.40 -12.98 -22.89
C LYS A 7 -4.91 -13.08 -21.46
N LEU A 8 -4.04 -12.79 -20.50
CA LEU A 8 -4.39 -12.70 -19.09
C LEU A 8 -4.93 -11.31 -18.76
N ALA A 9 -5.98 -11.26 -17.94
CA ALA A 9 -6.46 -10.01 -17.38
C ALA A 9 -5.67 -9.69 -16.10
N ALA A 10 -4.97 -8.57 -16.12
CA ALA A 10 -4.24 -8.08 -14.95
C ALA A 10 -4.26 -6.55 -14.94
N ARG A 11 -4.15 -5.97 -13.75
CA ARG A 11 -3.99 -4.53 -13.57
C ARG A 11 -2.80 -4.28 -12.67
N LEU A 12 -1.87 -3.46 -13.15
CA LEU A 12 -0.73 -3.01 -12.38
C LEU A 12 -1.09 -1.65 -11.75
N ASP A 13 -1.08 -1.61 -10.42
CA ASP A 13 -1.23 -0.39 -9.64
C ASP A 13 0.19 0.01 -9.19
N MET A 14 0.64 1.20 -9.61
CA MET A 14 1.99 1.71 -9.32
C MET A 14 1.95 2.65 -8.12
N PRO A 15 2.99 2.65 -7.26
CA PRO A 15 3.16 3.68 -6.24
C PRO A 15 3.52 5.02 -6.90
N GLU A 16 3.09 6.10 -6.25
CA GLU A 16 3.36 7.48 -6.68
C GLU A 16 4.62 8.07 -6.03
N GLY A 17 5.37 7.27 -5.36
CA GLY A 17 6.60 7.60 -4.67
C GLY A 17 7.63 6.49 -4.85
N PRO A 18 8.61 6.38 -3.94
CA PRO A 18 9.66 5.37 -4.03
C PRO A 18 9.10 3.96 -4.20
N HIS A 19 9.54 3.24 -5.21
CA HIS A 19 9.17 1.87 -5.48
C HIS A 19 9.96 0.93 -4.56
N LEU A 20 9.35 0.44 -3.49
CA LEU A 20 9.98 -0.43 -2.49
C LEU A 20 10.02 -1.89 -2.93
N ALA A 21 8.96 -2.38 -3.55
CA ALA A 21 8.85 -3.76 -3.99
C ALA A 21 7.73 -3.96 -5.00
N THR A 22 7.85 -5.00 -5.82
CA THR A 22 6.77 -5.47 -6.70
C THR A 22 6.09 -6.69 -6.09
N ALA A 23 4.76 -6.64 -6.02
CA ALA A 23 3.90 -7.72 -5.55
C ALA A 23 2.98 -8.23 -6.65
N ILE A 24 2.69 -9.54 -6.63
CA ILE A 24 1.59 -10.14 -7.40
C ILE A 24 0.48 -10.50 -6.41
N PHE A 25 -0.74 -10.04 -6.66
CA PHE A 25 -1.92 -10.35 -5.87
C PHE A 25 -2.85 -11.27 -6.66
N ALA A 26 -2.88 -12.55 -6.28
CA ALA A 26 -3.78 -13.56 -6.81
C ALA A 26 -5.09 -13.56 -6.03
N ARG A 27 -6.21 -13.38 -6.74
CA ARG A 27 -7.54 -13.30 -6.15
C ARG A 27 -8.18 -14.68 -5.97
N CYS A 28 -9.27 -14.71 -5.22
CA CYS A 28 -10.10 -15.90 -5.08
C CYS A 28 -10.74 -16.32 -6.41
N PHE A 29 -11.07 -17.59 -6.50
CA PHE A 29 -11.53 -18.28 -7.69
C PHE A 29 -12.99 -17.98 -8.09
N THR A 30 -13.88 -17.72 -7.14
CA THR A 30 -15.32 -17.50 -7.37
C THR A 30 -15.75 -16.05 -7.29
N CYS A 31 -14.80 -15.15 -7.10
CA CYS A 31 -15.07 -13.78 -6.76
C CYS A 31 -15.35 -12.90 -7.99
N SER A 32 -16.44 -12.11 -7.94
CA SER A 32 -16.80 -11.16 -8.99
C SER A 32 -15.71 -10.12 -9.29
N LYS A 33 -15.81 -9.42 -10.45
CA LYS A 33 -14.90 -8.32 -10.86
C LYS A 33 -14.69 -7.25 -9.78
N ASP A 34 -15.61 -7.14 -8.84
CA ASP A 34 -15.71 -6.05 -7.86
C ASP A 34 -15.36 -6.43 -6.43
N ILE A 35 -14.46 -7.41 -6.20
CA ILE A 35 -14.02 -7.63 -4.82
C ILE A 35 -13.23 -6.41 -4.36
N THR A 36 -13.96 -5.65 -3.57
CA THR A 36 -13.54 -4.40 -2.95
C THR A 36 -12.28 -4.59 -2.10
N ALA A 37 -12.14 -5.74 -1.44
CA ALA A 37 -10.99 -6.06 -0.59
C ALA A 37 -9.66 -6.05 -1.35
N ALA A 38 -9.52 -6.82 -2.44
CA ALA A 38 -8.27 -6.86 -3.20
C ALA A 38 -7.89 -5.49 -3.76
N ARG A 39 -8.89 -4.70 -4.19
CA ARG A 39 -8.69 -3.31 -4.64
C ARG A 39 -8.22 -2.41 -3.49
N ARG A 40 -8.85 -2.50 -2.32
CA ARG A 40 -8.48 -1.69 -1.14
C ARG A 40 -7.09 -2.05 -0.62
N ILE A 41 -6.81 -3.35 -0.46
CA ILE A 41 -5.50 -3.83 -0.03
C ILE A 41 -4.41 -3.35 -1.00
N SER A 42 -4.62 -3.52 -2.32
CA SER A 42 -3.65 -3.07 -3.32
C SER A 42 -3.47 -1.56 -3.31
N ALA A 43 -4.56 -0.79 -3.25
CA ALA A 43 -4.49 0.67 -3.17
C ALA A 43 -3.74 1.14 -1.93
N ARG A 44 -3.97 0.50 -0.76
CA ARG A 44 -3.24 0.84 0.46
C ARG A 44 -1.77 0.45 0.37
N LEU A 45 -1.43 -0.70 -0.22
CA LEU A 45 -0.04 -1.11 -0.45
C LEU A 45 0.68 -0.16 -1.42
N THR A 46 0.00 0.37 -2.44
CA THR A 46 0.62 1.33 -3.36
C THR A 46 0.97 2.64 -2.65
N THR A 47 0.14 3.14 -1.74
CA THR A 47 0.50 4.32 -0.93
C THR A 47 1.70 4.07 0.01
N MET A 48 2.06 2.81 0.23
CA MET A 48 3.23 2.39 1.03
C MET A 48 4.44 1.97 0.18
N GLY A 49 4.43 2.29 -1.11
CA GLY A 49 5.57 2.08 -2.01
C GLY A 49 5.60 0.71 -2.71
N TYR A 50 4.51 -0.06 -2.72
CA TYR A 50 4.46 -1.35 -3.42
C TYR A 50 3.80 -1.19 -4.79
N ALA A 51 4.46 -1.62 -5.85
CA ALA A 51 3.79 -1.88 -7.12
C ALA A 51 3.02 -3.20 -7.01
N VAL A 52 1.72 -3.21 -7.30
CA VAL A 52 0.88 -4.39 -7.12
C VAL A 52 0.23 -4.80 -8.44
N LEU A 53 0.64 -5.95 -8.99
CA LEU A 53 -0.05 -6.58 -10.11
C LEU A 53 -1.24 -7.38 -9.56
N ARG A 54 -2.46 -6.85 -9.72
CA ARG A 54 -3.69 -7.60 -9.45
C ARG A 54 -3.97 -8.54 -10.61
N PHE A 55 -3.89 -9.82 -10.32
CA PHE A 55 -4.06 -10.89 -11.30
C PHE A 55 -5.45 -11.49 -11.21
N TYR A 56 -6.06 -11.73 -12.36
CA TYR A 56 -7.40 -12.33 -12.49
C TYR A 56 -7.27 -13.67 -13.18
N PHE A 57 -7.68 -14.74 -12.51
CA PHE A 57 -7.74 -16.07 -13.13
C PHE A 57 -8.75 -16.09 -14.28
N LYS A 58 -8.46 -16.87 -15.31
CA LYS A 58 -9.30 -17.03 -16.50
C LYS A 58 -10.71 -17.51 -16.10
N GLY A 59 -11.74 -17.11 -16.86
CA GLY A 59 -13.14 -17.54 -16.65
C GLY A 59 -13.96 -16.70 -15.67
N LEU A 60 -13.34 -15.73 -14.94
CA LEU A 60 -14.01 -14.95 -13.91
C LEU A 60 -14.41 -13.54 -14.35
N GLY A 61 -14.13 -13.17 -15.59
CA GLY A 61 -14.33 -11.80 -16.09
C GLY A 61 -15.32 -11.63 -17.24
N HIS A 62 -15.77 -12.71 -17.89
CA HIS A 62 -16.74 -12.67 -18.98
C HIS A 62 -18.03 -13.40 -18.61
N PRO A 63 -19.22 -12.87 -19.05
CA PRO A 63 -20.50 -13.53 -18.80
C PRO A 63 -20.70 -14.83 -19.58
N GLU A 64 -19.79 -15.17 -20.48
CA GLU A 64 -19.85 -16.37 -21.31
C GLU A 64 -18.70 -17.33 -20.95
N GLY A 65 -18.89 -18.09 -19.94
CA GLY A 65 -18.50 -19.45 -19.59
C GLY A 65 -17.31 -20.15 -20.23
N GLU A 66 -16.06 -19.65 -20.12
CA GLU A 66 -14.88 -20.48 -20.41
C GLU A 66 -14.21 -21.06 -19.14
N PHE A 67 -14.95 -21.14 -18.04
CA PHE A 67 -14.46 -21.73 -16.80
C PHE A 67 -14.20 -23.24 -16.93
N GLU A 68 -14.96 -23.91 -17.75
CA GLU A 68 -14.86 -25.35 -18.03
C GLU A 68 -13.45 -25.81 -18.47
N ASN A 69 -12.66 -24.90 -19.05
CA ASN A 69 -11.32 -25.18 -19.55
C ASN A 69 -10.20 -24.68 -18.61
N THR A 70 -10.49 -24.39 -17.35
CA THR A 70 -9.47 -23.96 -16.37
C THR A 70 -9.22 -25.07 -15.34
N SER A 71 -7.97 -25.21 -14.92
CA SER A 71 -7.57 -26.11 -13.83
C SER A 71 -6.80 -25.31 -12.77
N PHE A 72 -6.62 -25.86 -11.59
CA PHE A 72 -5.77 -25.25 -10.57
C PHE A 72 -4.32 -25.15 -11.09
N SER A 73 -3.84 -26.17 -11.76
CA SER A 73 -2.50 -26.19 -12.36
C SER A 73 -2.33 -25.13 -13.44
N SER A 74 -3.36 -24.88 -14.29
CA SER A 74 -3.32 -23.80 -15.28
C SER A 74 -3.27 -22.41 -14.60
N ASN A 75 -3.97 -22.23 -13.49
CA ASN A 75 -3.92 -20.98 -12.72
C ASN A 75 -2.54 -20.72 -12.09
N VAL A 76 -1.86 -21.78 -11.63
CA VAL A 76 -0.47 -21.70 -11.16
C VAL A 76 0.46 -21.31 -12.32
N ALA A 77 0.30 -21.91 -13.49
CA ALA A 77 1.10 -21.59 -14.68
C ALA A 77 0.87 -20.13 -15.14
N ASP A 78 -0.36 -19.63 -15.06
CA ASP A 78 -0.69 -18.24 -15.36
C ASP A 78 -0.02 -17.25 -14.38
N LEU A 79 0.08 -17.58 -13.09
CA LEU A 79 0.83 -16.78 -12.11
C LEU A 79 2.33 -16.77 -12.45
N MET A 80 2.89 -17.90 -12.88
CA MET A 80 4.29 -17.98 -13.32
C MET A 80 4.52 -17.13 -14.58
N ALA A 81 3.58 -17.11 -15.51
CA ALA A 81 3.64 -16.25 -16.71
C ALA A 81 3.55 -14.75 -16.34
N ALA A 82 2.68 -14.40 -15.37
CA ALA A 82 2.59 -13.03 -14.88
C ALA A 82 3.89 -12.58 -14.20
N HIS A 83 4.52 -13.46 -13.41
CA HIS A 83 5.84 -13.21 -12.82
C HIS A 83 6.90 -12.97 -13.90
N ALA A 84 6.98 -13.84 -14.90
CA ALA A 84 7.94 -13.70 -16.01
C ALA A 84 7.72 -12.40 -16.81
N ALA A 85 6.45 -12.00 -17.01
CA ALA A 85 6.11 -10.75 -17.69
C ALA A 85 6.53 -9.49 -16.93
N LEU A 86 6.51 -9.52 -15.59
CA LEU A 86 7.03 -8.43 -14.76
C LEU A 86 8.56 -8.41 -14.77
N CYS A 87 9.22 -9.56 -14.66
CA CYS A 87 10.68 -9.67 -14.78
C CYS A 87 11.19 -9.10 -16.11
N ALA A 88 10.49 -9.35 -17.22
CA ALA A 88 10.83 -8.81 -18.54
C ALA A 88 10.66 -7.28 -18.65
N ARG A 89 10.10 -6.64 -17.64
CA ARG A 89 9.94 -5.18 -17.52
C ARG A 89 10.81 -4.58 -16.40
N ASP A 90 11.82 -5.29 -15.95
CA ASP A 90 12.69 -4.91 -14.83
C ASP A 90 11.92 -4.68 -13.50
N MET A 91 10.74 -5.26 -13.39
CA MET A 91 9.89 -5.20 -12.20
C MET A 91 9.86 -6.55 -11.48
N GLN A 92 11.01 -7.02 -11.00
CA GLN A 92 11.14 -8.32 -10.33
C GLN A 92 10.17 -8.45 -9.15
N PRO A 93 9.16 -9.36 -9.19
CA PRO A 93 8.30 -9.59 -8.03
C PRO A 93 9.09 -10.23 -6.89
N THR A 94 8.93 -9.65 -5.70
CA THR A 94 9.56 -10.17 -4.47
C THR A 94 8.52 -10.60 -3.43
N LEU A 95 7.26 -10.22 -3.64
CA LEU A 95 6.13 -10.51 -2.76
C LEU A 95 5.00 -11.17 -3.56
N MET A 96 4.48 -12.30 -3.05
CA MET A 96 3.28 -12.95 -3.55
C MET A 96 2.17 -12.84 -2.51
N ILE A 97 0.99 -12.41 -2.89
CA ILE A 97 -0.19 -12.31 -2.02
C ILE A 97 -1.31 -13.12 -2.65
N GLY A 98 -1.95 -13.98 -1.88
CA GLY A 98 -3.06 -14.78 -2.38
C GLY A 98 -4.23 -14.85 -1.40
N HIS A 99 -5.45 -14.62 -1.91
CA HIS A 99 -6.68 -14.71 -1.15
C HIS A 99 -7.45 -15.98 -1.52
N SER A 100 -7.94 -16.71 -0.51
CA SER A 100 -8.73 -17.94 -0.69
C SER A 100 -7.95 -18.95 -1.56
N LEU A 101 -8.54 -19.55 -2.59
CA LEU A 101 -7.84 -20.44 -3.52
C LEU A 101 -6.63 -19.78 -4.20
N GLY A 102 -6.65 -18.45 -4.42
CA GLY A 102 -5.47 -17.70 -4.85
C GLY A 102 -4.30 -17.83 -3.88
N GLY A 103 -4.57 -18.00 -2.58
CA GLY A 103 -3.56 -18.28 -1.55
C GLY A 103 -2.88 -19.63 -1.77
N ALA A 104 -3.64 -20.67 -2.06
CA ALA A 104 -3.06 -21.97 -2.44
C ALA A 104 -2.25 -21.89 -3.74
N ALA A 105 -2.75 -21.13 -4.72
CA ALA A 105 -2.05 -20.95 -6.00
C ALA A 105 -0.71 -20.22 -5.84
N VAL A 106 -0.63 -19.16 -5.03
CA VAL A 106 0.65 -18.47 -4.79
C VAL A 106 1.63 -19.34 -4.01
N LEU A 107 1.17 -20.16 -3.06
CA LEU A 107 2.02 -21.14 -2.37
C LEU A 107 2.63 -22.13 -3.36
N LYS A 108 1.82 -22.69 -4.27
CA LYS A 108 2.28 -23.65 -5.27
C LYS A 108 3.20 -23.01 -6.31
N ALA A 109 2.88 -21.80 -6.79
CA ALA A 109 3.71 -21.05 -7.72
C ALA A 109 5.07 -20.68 -7.12
N THR A 110 5.08 -20.16 -5.89
CA THR A 110 6.30 -19.69 -5.21
C THR A 110 7.31 -20.85 -5.03
N ALA A 111 6.86 -22.06 -4.76
CA ALA A 111 7.74 -23.21 -4.64
C ALA A 111 8.56 -23.49 -5.94
N GLN A 112 8.14 -22.93 -7.07
CA GLN A 112 8.75 -23.09 -8.38
C GLN A 112 9.42 -21.80 -8.91
N LEU A 113 9.23 -20.65 -8.23
CA LEU A 113 9.74 -19.37 -8.67
C LEU A 113 10.99 -18.97 -7.90
N ALA A 114 11.97 -18.44 -8.60
CA ALA A 114 13.12 -17.78 -7.99
C ALA A 114 12.82 -16.29 -7.73
N GLY A 115 13.48 -15.69 -6.74
CA GLY A 115 13.40 -14.26 -6.48
C GLY A 115 12.31 -13.83 -5.50
N ILE A 116 11.27 -14.62 -5.28
CA ILE A 116 10.26 -14.35 -4.26
C ILE A 116 10.87 -14.46 -2.86
N LYS A 117 10.69 -13.42 -2.05
CA LYS A 117 11.22 -13.31 -0.69
C LYS A 117 10.16 -13.50 0.39
N ALA A 118 8.92 -13.16 0.06
CA ALA A 118 7.79 -13.22 0.98
C ALA A 118 6.52 -13.71 0.28
N VAL A 119 5.73 -14.50 1.00
CA VAL A 119 4.42 -14.99 0.55
C VAL A 119 3.39 -14.70 1.64
N VAL A 120 2.24 -14.22 1.25
CA VAL A 120 1.11 -13.93 2.14
C VAL A 120 -0.10 -14.71 1.67
N THR A 121 -0.73 -15.44 2.57
CA THR A 121 -2.02 -16.08 2.33
C THR A 121 -3.11 -15.42 3.20
N ILE A 122 -4.27 -15.19 2.62
CA ILE A 122 -5.43 -14.60 3.29
C ILE A 122 -6.60 -15.56 3.14
N GLY A 123 -7.09 -16.17 4.22
CA GLY A 123 -8.20 -17.12 4.20
C GLY A 123 -7.98 -18.29 3.23
N ALA A 124 -6.76 -18.81 3.13
CA ALA A 124 -6.39 -19.82 2.15
C ALA A 124 -6.65 -21.26 2.63
N PRO A 125 -7.08 -22.19 1.75
CA PRO A 125 -7.14 -23.59 2.08
C PRO A 125 -5.74 -24.22 2.08
N ALA A 126 -5.50 -25.15 3.02
CA ALA A 126 -4.28 -25.95 3.11
C ALA A 126 -4.23 -27.06 2.06
N ASP A 127 -5.40 -27.49 1.60
CA ASP A 127 -5.60 -28.48 0.55
C ASP A 127 -6.62 -27.94 -0.45
N VAL A 128 -6.26 -27.98 -1.73
CA VAL A 128 -7.12 -27.47 -2.80
C VAL A 128 -8.36 -28.34 -3.03
N THR A 129 -8.34 -29.61 -2.60
CA THR A 129 -9.50 -30.49 -2.66
C THR A 129 -10.65 -29.98 -1.76
N HIS A 130 -10.36 -29.12 -0.79
CA HIS A 130 -11.37 -28.46 0.04
C HIS A 130 -12.41 -27.70 -0.79
N VAL A 131 -12.03 -27.17 -1.94
CA VAL A 131 -12.94 -26.47 -2.87
C VAL A 131 -14.10 -27.35 -3.31
N THR A 132 -13.89 -28.67 -3.42
CA THR A 132 -14.96 -29.62 -3.82
C THR A 132 -16.11 -29.69 -2.85
N HIS A 133 -15.92 -29.29 -1.58
CA HIS A 133 -16.99 -29.19 -0.58
C HIS A 133 -18.06 -28.18 -0.99
N ASN A 134 -17.69 -27.13 -1.70
CA ASN A 134 -18.62 -26.09 -2.14
C ASN A 134 -19.60 -26.61 -3.23
N PHE A 135 -19.31 -27.74 -3.85
CA PHE A 135 -20.15 -28.38 -4.86
C PHE A 135 -20.23 -29.90 -4.69
N ALA A 136 -20.15 -30.38 -3.45
CA ALA A 136 -20.18 -31.80 -3.12
C ALA A 136 -21.40 -32.52 -3.71
N ALA A 137 -22.56 -31.86 -3.72
CA ALA A 137 -23.80 -32.41 -4.30
C ALA A 137 -23.71 -32.69 -5.80
N ALA A 138 -22.88 -31.94 -6.54
CA ALA A 138 -22.72 -32.09 -7.99
C ALA A 138 -21.62 -33.09 -8.38
N LEU A 139 -20.79 -33.56 -7.45
CA LEU A 139 -19.66 -34.47 -7.78
C LEU A 139 -20.10 -35.77 -8.47
N THR A 140 -21.26 -36.31 -8.09
CA THR A 140 -21.81 -37.51 -8.72
C THR A 140 -22.20 -37.24 -10.16
N GLU A 141 -22.80 -36.08 -10.43
CA GLU A 141 -23.18 -35.66 -11.78
C GLU A 141 -21.95 -35.35 -12.64
N ILE A 142 -20.94 -34.64 -12.07
CA ILE A 142 -19.67 -34.36 -12.75
C ILE A 142 -19.02 -35.68 -13.16
N LYS A 143 -18.96 -36.66 -12.28
CA LYS A 143 -18.37 -37.96 -12.56
C LYS A 143 -19.14 -38.76 -13.64
N ALA A 144 -20.46 -38.61 -13.69
CA ALA A 144 -21.31 -39.33 -14.65
C ALA A 144 -21.29 -38.66 -16.04
N ASN A 145 -21.33 -37.35 -16.10
CA ASN A 145 -21.52 -36.55 -17.32
C ASN A 145 -20.26 -35.84 -17.81
N GLY A 146 -19.16 -35.91 -17.04
CA GLY A 146 -17.91 -35.18 -17.31
C GLY A 146 -17.94 -33.72 -16.92
N VAL A 147 -19.14 -33.14 -16.68
CA VAL A 147 -19.35 -31.73 -16.30
C VAL A 147 -20.69 -31.55 -15.60
N ALA A 148 -20.77 -30.64 -14.65
CA ALA A 148 -22.05 -30.18 -14.10
C ALA A 148 -22.03 -28.65 -13.86
N GLU A 149 -23.22 -28.05 -13.84
CA GLU A 149 -23.40 -26.67 -13.43
C GLU A 149 -23.59 -26.61 -11.92
N VAL A 150 -22.82 -25.76 -11.25
CA VAL A 150 -22.84 -25.56 -9.78
C VAL A 150 -22.99 -24.08 -9.47
N ASP A 151 -23.75 -23.76 -8.45
CA ASP A 151 -23.82 -22.39 -7.93
C ASP A 151 -22.68 -22.16 -6.93
N LEU A 152 -21.81 -21.22 -7.22
CA LEU A 152 -20.75 -20.80 -6.34
C LEU A 152 -20.91 -19.30 -6.03
N GLY A 153 -21.45 -19.01 -4.85
CA GLY A 153 -21.66 -17.65 -4.39
C GLY A 153 -22.73 -16.87 -5.20
N GLY A 154 -23.82 -17.55 -5.58
CA GLY A 154 -24.95 -16.97 -6.32
C GLY A 154 -24.71 -16.86 -7.84
N ARG A 155 -23.74 -17.60 -8.35
CA ARG A 155 -23.42 -17.64 -9.81
C ARG A 155 -23.27 -19.07 -10.31
N PRO A 156 -23.81 -19.37 -11.51
CA PRO A 156 -23.59 -20.68 -12.12
C PRO A 156 -22.18 -20.78 -12.70
N PHE A 157 -21.51 -21.89 -12.42
CA PHE A 157 -20.23 -22.27 -12.99
C PHE A 157 -20.31 -23.71 -13.53
N ARG A 158 -19.71 -23.94 -14.68
CA ARG A 158 -19.56 -25.29 -15.21
C ARG A 158 -18.23 -25.86 -14.72
N ILE A 159 -18.29 -26.92 -13.89
CA ILE A 159 -17.13 -27.62 -13.35
C ILE A 159 -16.96 -28.93 -14.10
N SER A 160 -15.76 -29.14 -14.68
CA SER A 160 -15.41 -30.35 -15.39
C SER A 160 -14.81 -31.41 -14.46
N GLN A 161 -14.84 -32.69 -14.89
CA GLN A 161 -14.14 -33.78 -14.21
C GLN A 161 -12.62 -33.52 -14.18
N ASP A 162 -12.04 -33.01 -15.29
CA ASP A 162 -10.62 -32.66 -15.37
C ASP A 162 -10.20 -31.68 -14.28
N PHE A 163 -11.06 -30.69 -13.94
CA PHE A 163 -10.82 -29.76 -12.83
C PHE A 163 -10.76 -30.49 -11.47
N VAL A 164 -11.70 -31.43 -11.22
CA VAL A 164 -11.75 -32.21 -9.99
C VAL A 164 -10.53 -33.14 -9.88
N ASP A 165 -10.13 -33.76 -10.97
CA ASP A 165 -8.96 -34.66 -11.05
C ASP A 165 -7.66 -33.86 -10.82
N ASP A 166 -7.54 -32.68 -11.43
CA ASP A 166 -6.40 -31.78 -11.23
C ASP A 166 -6.26 -31.38 -9.76
N LEU A 167 -7.35 -30.96 -9.10
CA LEU A 167 -7.34 -30.66 -7.66
C LEU A 167 -6.83 -31.83 -6.82
N SER A 168 -7.25 -33.05 -7.18
CA SER A 168 -6.88 -34.26 -6.45
C SER A 168 -5.42 -34.68 -6.65
N SER A 169 -4.80 -34.25 -7.75
CA SER A 169 -3.41 -34.55 -8.09
C SER A 169 -2.38 -33.64 -7.41
N VAL A 170 -2.81 -32.49 -6.86
CA VAL A 170 -1.93 -31.45 -6.34
C VAL A 170 -1.53 -31.72 -4.88
N SER A 171 -0.23 -31.93 -4.62
CA SER A 171 0.30 -31.97 -3.26
C SER A 171 0.63 -30.55 -2.76
N MET A 172 -0.26 -29.97 -1.93
CA MET A 172 -0.03 -28.67 -1.30
C MET A 172 0.97 -28.75 -0.16
N LYS A 173 0.95 -29.83 0.63
CA LYS A 173 1.84 -30.03 1.76
C LYS A 173 3.31 -29.96 1.37
N GLU A 174 3.66 -30.59 0.24
CA GLU A 174 5.03 -30.57 -0.26
C GLU A 174 5.42 -29.17 -0.76
N ALA A 175 4.54 -28.48 -1.49
CA ALA A 175 4.76 -27.11 -1.95
C ALA A 175 4.99 -26.15 -0.77
N ILE A 176 4.16 -26.24 0.29
CA ILE A 176 4.30 -25.42 1.50
C ILE A 176 5.62 -25.74 2.22
N HIS A 177 5.98 -27.02 2.35
CA HIS A 177 7.23 -27.42 3.02
C HIS A 177 8.47 -26.93 2.28
N ASN A 178 8.41 -26.85 0.96
CA ASN A 178 9.53 -26.45 0.09
C ASN A 178 9.50 -24.97 -0.30
N LEU A 179 8.71 -24.12 0.40
CA LEU A 179 8.79 -22.67 0.24
C LEU A 179 10.19 -22.17 0.62
N HIS A 180 10.82 -21.43 -0.29
CA HIS A 180 12.10 -20.75 -0.08
C HIS A 180 11.91 -19.25 0.24
N ALA A 181 10.75 -18.87 0.74
CA ALA A 181 10.33 -17.53 1.08
C ALA A 181 9.74 -17.48 2.49
N ALA A 182 9.77 -16.29 3.12
CA ALA A 182 9.06 -16.07 4.37
C ALA A 182 7.54 -16.17 4.14
N LEU A 183 6.81 -16.79 5.08
CA LEU A 183 5.37 -17.01 4.98
C LEU A 183 4.63 -16.21 6.04
N LEU A 184 3.61 -15.43 5.62
CA LEU A 184 2.61 -14.83 6.49
C LEU A 184 1.25 -15.47 6.21
N VAL A 185 0.62 -16.01 7.24
CA VAL A 185 -0.73 -16.56 7.18
C VAL A 185 -1.69 -15.60 7.89
N LEU A 186 -2.64 -15.04 7.16
CA LEU A 186 -3.71 -14.19 7.67
C LEU A 186 -5.03 -14.96 7.56
N HIS A 187 -5.79 -15.09 8.66
CA HIS A 187 -7.03 -15.86 8.65
C HIS A 187 -8.02 -15.38 9.71
N GLY A 188 -9.27 -15.23 9.32
CA GLY A 188 -10.36 -14.96 10.26
C GLY A 188 -10.78 -16.21 11.02
N PRO A 189 -10.81 -16.22 12.37
CA PRO A 189 -11.21 -17.38 13.15
C PRO A 189 -12.68 -17.76 12.94
N ARG A 190 -13.50 -16.85 12.43
CA ARG A 190 -14.93 -17.04 12.11
C ARG A 190 -15.18 -17.19 10.61
N ASP A 191 -14.16 -17.45 9.82
CA ASP A 191 -14.30 -17.69 8.37
C ASP A 191 -15.17 -18.95 8.16
N ALA A 192 -16.36 -18.74 7.61
CA ALA A 192 -17.34 -19.79 7.36
C ALA A 192 -17.14 -20.52 6.02
N VAL A 193 -16.23 -20.04 5.17
CA VAL A 193 -15.95 -20.59 3.84
C VAL A 193 -14.72 -21.49 3.89
N VAL A 194 -13.64 -20.98 4.47
CA VAL A 194 -12.41 -21.75 4.71
C VAL A 194 -12.12 -21.71 6.20
N GLY A 195 -12.37 -22.82 6.88
CA GLY A 195 -12.19 -22.89 8.33
C GLY A 195 -10.74 -22.60 8.75
N VAL A 196 -10.58 -21.96 9.92
CA VAL A 196 -9.28 -21.51 10.45
C VAL A 196 -8.27 -22.65 10.66
N ASP A 197 -8.69 -23.90 10.75
CA ASP A 197 -7.82 -25.08 10.81
C ASP A 197 -6.91 -25.20 9.60
N ASN A 198 -7.31 -24.65 8.44
CA ASN A 198 -6.45 -24.57 7.27
C ASN A 198 -5.22 -23.70 7.51
N ALA A 199 -5.39 -22.58 8.22
CA ALA A 199 -4.26 -21.73 8.61
C ALA A 199 -3.26 -22.46 9.50
N ALA A 200 -3.75 -23.25 10.46
CA ALA A 200 -2.90 -24.08 11.31
C ALA A 200 -2.14 -25.13 10.48
N GLN A 201 -2.80 -25.80 9.54
CA GLN A 201 -2.18 -26.80 8.66
C GLN A 201 -1.09 -26.17 7.77
N ILE A 202 -1.36 -25.01 7.13
CA ILE A 202 -0.38 -24.26 6.34
C ILE A 202 0.81 -23.88 7.22
N PHE A 203 0.52 -23.30 8.39
CA PHE A 203 1.56 -22.84 9.30
C PHE A 203 2.45 -23.99 9.79
N MET A 204 1.89 -25.13 10.13
CA MET A 204 2.64 -26.29 10.61
C MET A 204 3.48 -26.95 9.50
N ALA A 205 2.98 -26.97 8.25
CA ALA A 205 3.70 -27.54 7.11
C ALA A 205 4.90 -26.69 6.67
N ALA A 206 4.82 -25.37 6.83
CA ALA A 206 5.87 -24.46 6.40
C ALA A 206 7.09 -24.47 7.31
N LYS A 207 8.27 -24.24 6.74
CA LYS A 207 9.51 -23.95 7.45
C LYS A 207 9.56 -22.49 7.90
N HIS A 208 10.44 -22.16 8.84
CA HIS A 208 10.73 -20.77 9.18
C HIS A 208 11.53 -20.07 8.08
N PRO A 209 11.36 -18.73 7.91
CA PRO A 209 10.55 -17.85 8.74
C PRO A 209 9.05 -17.90 8.37
N LYS A 210 8.19 -17.98 9.37
CA LYS A 210 6.74 -17.98 9.22
C LYS A 210 6.05 -17.22 10.34
N SER A 211 4.93 -16.59 10.04
CA SER A 211 4.10 -15.82 10.97
C SER A 211 2.62 -16.08 10.74
N PHE A 212 1.83 -15.96 11.80
CA PHE A 212 0.37 -16.02 11.73
C PHE A 212 -0.21 -14.78 12.38
N VAL A 213 -1.24 -14.22 11.76
CA VAL A 213 -2.04 -13.12 12.31
C VAL A 213 -3.52 -13.47 12.18
N SER A 214 -4.22 -13.43 13.30
CA SER A 214 -5.68 -13.57 13.35
C SER A 214 -6.33 -12.29 12.84
N LEU A 215 -7.32 -12.42 11.97
CA LEU A 215 -8.14 -11.31 11.49
C LEU A 215 -9.44 -11.14 12.30
N ASP A 216 -9.44 -11.65 13.54
CA ASP A 216 -10.51 -11.58 14.54
C ASP A 216 -11.91 -11.87 13.96
N ASP A 217 -12.72 -10.84 13.72
CA ASP A 217 -14.09 -10.96 13.22
C ASP A 217 -14.24 -10.61 11.73
N ALA A 218 -13.14 -10.58 10.96
CA ALA A 218 -13.19 -10.42 9.52
C ALA A 218 -13.88 -11.60 8.85
N ASP A 219 -14.72 -11.33 7.87
CA ASP A 219 -15.34 -12.35 7.03
C ASP A 219 -14.36 -12.88 5.98
N HIS A 220 -14.71 -13.99 5.32
CA HIS A 220 -13.87 -14.61 4.29
C HIS A 220 -13.47 -13.65 3.18
N LEU A 221 -14.36 -12.74 2.78
CA LEU A 221 -14.15 -11.80 1.66
C LEU A 221 -13.49 -10.48 2.09
N ILE A 222 -13.27 -10.28 3.39
CA ILE A 222 -12.72 -9.03 3.96
C ILE A 222 -13.53 -7.82 3.46
N THR A 223 -14.83 -7.88 3.69
CA THR A 223 -15.77 -6.88 3.14
C THR A 223 -15.66 -5.53 3.81
N ARG A 224 -15.31 -5.47 5.09
CA ARG A 224 -15.15 -4.22 5.83
C ARG A 224 -13.91 -3.46 5.36
N PRO A 225 -14.00 -2.13 5.14
CA PRO A 225 -12.85 -1.31 4.76
C PRO A 225 -11.69 -1.41 5.74
N ASP A 226 -11.97 -1.31 7.03
CA ASP A 226 -10.96 -1.30 8.10
C ASP A 226 -10.16 -2.60 8.15
N ASP A 227 -10.82 -3.75 7.90
CA ASP A 227 -10.12 -5.04 7.82
C ASP A 227 -9.15 -5.10 6.63
N ALA A 228 -9.58 -4.55 5.49
CA ALA A 228 -8.73 -4.52 4.30
C ALA A 228 -7.51 -3.59 4.48
N GLU A 229 -7.68 -2.46 5.16
CA GLU A 229 -6.60 -1.54 5.52
C GLU A 229 -5.63 -2.21 6.51
N TYR A 230 -6.15 -2.82 7.57
CA TYR A 230 -5.35 -3.56 8.54
C TYR A 230 -4.53 -4.67 7.88
N VAL A 231 -5.14 -5.47 7.00
CA VAL A 231 -4.45 -6.51 6.23
C VAL A 231 -3.29 -5.91 5.43
N ALA A 232 -3.51 -4.80 4.73
CA ALA A 232 -2.46 -4.15 3.94
C ALA A 232 -1.32 -3.63 4.82
N GLU A 233 -1.63 -3.01 5.96
CA GLU A 233 -0.63 -2.50 6.89
C GLU A 233 0.20 -3.62 7.53
N VAL A 234 -0.43 -4.72 7.92
CA VAL A 234 0.27 -5.91 8.42
C VAL A 234 1.20 -6.49 7.36
N ILE A 235 0.72 -6.63 6.11
CA ILE A 235 1.54 -7.12 5.00
C ILE A 235 2.76 -6.22 4.80
N ALA A 236 2.56 -4.90 4.73
CA ALA A 236 3.64 -3.96 4.51
C ALA A 236 4.66 -3.98 5.66
N ALA A 237 4.21 -3.90 6.91
CA ALA A 237 5.08 -3.90 8.08
C ALA A 237 5.89 -5.21 8.19
N TRP A 238 5.22 -6.35 7.98
CA TRP A 238 5.85 -7.67 8.11
C TRP A 238 6.82 -7.95 6.96
N SER A 239 6.43 -7.67 5.71
CA SER A 239 7.24 -8.02 4.54
C SER A 239 8.53 -7.22 4.43
N ARG A 240 8.59 -5.97 4.91
CA ARG A 240 9.80 -5.12 4.91
C ARG A 240 11.05 -5.81 5.48
N LYS A 241 10.86 -6.73 6.43
CA LYS A 241 11.97 -7.50 7.02
C LYS A 241 12.64 -8.43 6.02
N TYR A 242 11.90 -8.92 5.05
CA TYR A 242 12.32 -9.99 4.14
C TYR A 242 12.59 -9.49 2.72
N LEU A 243 12.00 -8.36 2.36
CA LEU A 243 12.22 -7.76 1.05
C LEU A 243 13.64 -7.24 0.93
N PRO A 244 14.24 -7.27 -0.28
CA PRO A 244 15.49 -6.59 -0.51
C PRO A 244 15.35 -5.15 -0.01
N LYS A 245 16.29 -4.71 0.78
CA LYS A 245 16.36 -3.26 1.01
C LYS A 245 16.57 -2.65 -0.36
N VAL A 246 15.67 -1.77 -0.78
CA VAL A 246 15.97 -0.89 -1.89
C VAL A 246 17.23 -0.14 -1.44
N VAL A 247 18.37 -0.62 -1.89
CA VAL A 247 19.55 0.20 -1.92
C VAL A 247 19.24 1.16 -3.06
N THR A 248 18.51 2.23 -2.78
CA THR A 248 18.80 3.46 -3.51
C THR A 248 20.32 3.51 -3.41
N GLU A 249 21.02 3.46 -4.58
CA GLU A 249 22.45 3.76 -4.60
C GLU A 249 22.65 4.76 -3.50
N VAL A 250 23.49 4.42 -2.53
CA VAL A 250 23.71 5.31 -1.39
C VAL A 250 24.35 6.50 -2.02
N GLU A 251 23.50 7.40 -2.51
CA GLU A 251 23.97 8.75 -2.78
C GLU A 251 24.69 9.12 -1.51
N ASP A 252 25.92 9.54 -1.63
CA ASP A 252 26.76 9.89 -0.49
C ASP A 252 25.90 10.54 0.60
N PRO A 253 25.99 10.04 1.85
CA PRO A 253 25.10 10.50 2.91
C PRO A 253 25.12 12.03 2.91
N LEU A 254 23.95 12.64 2.82
CA LEU A 254 23.85 14.10 2.80
C LEU A 254 24.47 14.63 4.09
N PRO A 255 25.29 15.66 4.03
CA PRO A 255 25.80 16.32 5.22
C PRO A 255 24.63 16.80 6.13
N GLU A 256 24.90 16.87 7.43
CA GLU A 256 23.94 17.43 8.38
C GLU A 256 23.49 18.83 7.94
N GLY A 257 22.18 19.08 7.98
CA GLY A 257 21.59 20.37 7.56
C GLY A 257 21.43 20.57 6.05
N VAL A 258 21.82 19.59 5.23
CA VAL A 258 21.58 19.59 3.78
C VAL A 258 20.30 18.86 3.45
N LEU A 259 19.45 19.51 2.64
CA LEU A 259 18.28 18.92 2.01
C LEU A 259 18.56 18.75 0.51
N ARG A 260 18.32 17.55 -0.02
CA ARG A 260 18.31 17.29 -1.45
C ARG A 260 16.88 17.21 -1.94
N VAL A 261 16.59 17.96 -2.98
CA VAL A 261 15.32 17.91 -3.70
C VAL A 261 15.63 17.41 -5.11
N SER A 262 14.93 16.35 -5.53
CA SER A 262 15.14 15.71 -6.84
C SER A 262 13.80 15.52 -7.55
N GLU A 263 13.79 15.63 -8.87
CA GLU A 263 12.62 15.25 -9.67
C GLU A 263 12.26 13.77 -9.41
N ALA A 264 11.00 13.53 -9.07
CA ALA A 264 10.44 12.17 -8.96
C ALA A 264 9.61 11.81 -10.21
N ASP A 265 9.16 12.83 -10.96
CA ASP A 265 8.45 12.70 -12.23
C ASP A 265 8.92 13.79 -13.20
N PRO A 266 9.66 13.45 -14.28
CA PRO A 266 10.16 14.42 -15.25
C PRO A 266 9.05 15.06 -16.10
N ASP A 267 7.86 14.45 -16.16
CA ASP A 267 6.70 14.96 -16.90
C ASP A 267 5.74 15.76 -16.01
N GLY A 268 6.01 15.86 -14.69
CA GLY A 268 5.17 16.48 -13.69
C GLY A 268 5.91 17.45 -12.76
N PHE A 269 5.33 17.71 -11.59
CA PHE A 269 5.89 18.59 -10.56
C PHE A 269 6.33 17.82 -9.29
N LEU A 270 6.14 16.50 -9.28
CA LEU A 270 6.45 15.69 -8.10
C LEU A 270 7.96 15.70 -7.82
N GLN A 271 8.31 16.03 -6.57
CA GLN A 271 9.69 16.08 -6.09
C GLN A 271 9.86 15.18 -4.86
N ASP A 272 10.97 14.46 -4.82
CA ASP A 272 11.44 13.73 -3.63
C ASP A 272 12.35 14.62 -2.81
N ILE A 273 12.07 14.76 -1.51
CA ILE A 273 12.86 15.58 -0.58
C ILE A 273 13.48 14.66 0.46
N ARG A 274 14.80 14.74 0.62
CA ARG A 274 15.54 13.94 1.62
C ARG A 274 16.45 14.82 2.46
N SER A 275 16.55 14.51 3.76
CA SER A 275 17.56 15.11 4.64
C SER A 275 18.65 14.12 5.03
N GLY A 276 19.81 14.64 5.46
CA GLY A 276 20.89 13.81 6.00
C GLY A 276 20.50 12.96 7.22
N ASP A 277 19.43 13.34 7.93
CA ASP A 277 18.90 12.62 9.11
C ASP A 277 17.84 11.56 8.75
N ASN A 278 17.77 11.14 7.48
CA ASN A 278 16.80 10.16 6.96
C ASN A 278 15.32 10.59 7.06
N HIS A 279 15.02 11.88 7.07
CA HIS A 279 13.67 12.37 6.88
C HIS A 279 13.36 12.50 5.40
N ASN A 280 12.18 12.03 5.00
CA ASN A 280 11.70 12.09 3.62
C ASN A 280 10.36 12.82 3.58
N ALA A 281 10.14 13.56 2.50
CA ALA A 281 8.88 14.21 2.18
C ALA A 281 8.70 14.28 0.66
N LEU A 282 7.46 14.50 0.22
CA LEU A 282 7.14 14.79 -1.18
C LEU A 282 6.68 16.24 -1.31
N ALA A 283 7.15 16.92 -2.35
CA ALA A 283 6.57 18.18 -2.77
C ALA A 283 5.89 18.01 -4.13
N ASP A 284 4.76 18.67 -4.30
CA ASP A 284 3.99 18.64 -5.55
C ASP A 284 3.10 19.90 -5.63
N GLU A 285 2.59 20.18 -6.81
CA GLU A 285 1.59 21.23 -6.99
C GLU A 285 0.18 20.63 -6.91
N PRO A 286 -0.83 21.44 -6.51
CA PRO A 286 -2.23 21.03 -6.57
C PRO A 286 -2.67 20.70 -8.01
N ILE A 287 -3.69 19.86 -8.15
CA ILE A 287 -4.27 19.47 -9.46
C ILE A 287 -4.67 20.71 -10.28
N SER A 288 -5.17 21.77 -9.63
CA SER A 288 -5.54 23.03 -10.28
C SER A 288 -4.36 23.78 -10.93
N PHE A 289 -3.13 23.45 -10.55
CA PHE A 289 -1.89 24.01 -11.08
C PHE A 289 -1.09 23.01 -11.94
N GLY A 290 -1.70 21.86 -12.27
CA GLY A 290 -1.09 20.84 -13.14
C GLY A 290 -0.28 19.79 -12.40
N GLY A 291 -0.25 19.81 -11.06
CA GLY A 291 0.33 18.76 -10.23
C GLY A 291 -0.61 17.58 -9.98
N THR A 292 -0.17 16.63 -9.18
CA THR A 292 -0.92 15.44 -8.81
C THR A 292 -1.42 15.47 -7.35
N ASN A 293 -1.05 16.51 -6.59
CA ASN A 293 -1.43 16.72 -5.18
C ASN A 293 -0.95 15.59 -4.24
N HIS A 294 0.24 15.02 -4.52
CA HIS A 294 0.84 13.95 -3.70
C HIS A 294 1.79 14.46 -2.62
N GLY A 295 2.07 15.74 -2.60
CA GLY A 295 2.91 16.41 -1.62
C GLY A 295 2.41 17.80 -1.29
N MET A 296 3.04 18.45 -0.30
CA MET A 296 2.81 19.87 -0.05
C MET A 296 3.42 20.70 -1.19
N SER A 297 2.73 21.79 -1.57
CA SER A 297 3.33 22.75 -2.49
C SER A 297 4.54 23.44 -1.87
N PRO A 298 5.45 24.05 -2.68
CA PRO A 298 6.59 24.81 -2.15
C PRO A 298 6.19 25.87 -1.11
N TYR A 299 5.11 26.61 -1.36
CA TYR A 299 4.55 27.54 -0.35
C TYR A 299 3.91 26.85 0.84
N GLY A 300 3.42 25.62 0.67
CA GLY A 300 2.98 24.76 1.75
C GLY A 300 4.12 24.42 2.73
N PHE A 301 5.31 24.14 2.21
CA PHE A 301 6.51 23.91 3.03
C PHE A 301 6.94 25.17 3.78
N LEU A 302 6.89 26.38 3.18
CA LEU A 302 7.15 27.64 3.87
C LEU A 302 6.15 27.89 5.00
N SER A 303 4.86 27.63 4.73
CA SER A 303 3.79 27.74 5.72
C SER A 303 3.97 26.75 6.88
N ALA A 304 4.30 25.50 6.56
CA ALA A 304 4.57 24.45 7.55
C ALA A 304 5.80 24.80 8.41
N ALA A 305 6.86 25.33 7.82
CA ALA A 305 8.05 25.77 8.54
C ALA A 305 7.73 26.91 9.51
N LEU A 306 6.95 27.90 9.06
CA LEU A 306 6.51 29.02 9.90
C LEU A 306 5.63 28.56 11.06
N GLY A 307 4.63 27.69 10.79
CA GLY A 307 3.72 27.14 11.80
C GLY A 307 4.46 26.31 12.85
N ALA A 308 5.30 25.38 12.40
CA ALA A 308 6.10 24.52 13.27
C ALA A 308 7.04 25.35 14.18
N CYS A 309 7.80 26.28 13.58
CA CYS A 309 8.71 27.13 14.33
C CYS A 309 7.98 28.02 15.36
N THR A 310 6.80 28.54 14.99
CA THR A 310 5.94 29.35 15.90
C THR A 310 5.48 28.49 17.08
N SER A 311 4.91 27.31 16.83
CA SER A 311 4.44 26.39 17.86
C SER A 311 5.56 25.97 18.82
N MET A 312 6.73 25.58 18.27
CA MET A 312 7.90 25.20 19.07
C MET A 312 8.40 26.38 19.95
N THR A 313 8.43 27.58 19.40
CA THR A 313 8.86 28.80 20.14
C THR A 313 7.93 29.13 21.31
N ILE A 314 6.61 29.07 21.07
CA ILE A 314 5.59 29.23 22.11
C ILE A 314 5.75 28.14 23.18
N ARG A 315 5.84 26.90 22.81
CA ARG A 315 5.99 25.74 23.72
C ARG A 315 7.25 25.88 24.58
N MET A 316 8.37 26.24 23.97
CA MET A 316 9.64 26.41 24.66
C MET A 316 9.56 27.53 25.71
N TYR A 317 8.94 28.66 25.37
CA TYR A 317 8.76 29.78 26.30
C TYR A 317 7.80 29.41 27.45
N ALA A 318 6.65 28.80 27.14
CA ALA A 318 5.67 28.39 28.15
C ALA A 318 6.29 27.38 29.15
N ARG A 319 7.08 26.40 28.68
CA ARG A 319 7.83 25.46 29.54
C ARG A 319 8.80 26.21 30.48
N ARG A 320 9.59 27.14 29.93
CA ARG A 320 10.57 27.92 30.70
C ARG A 320 9.88 28.76 31.77
N LYS A 321 8.69 29.27 31.49
CA LYS A 321 7.90 30.12 32.41
C LYS A 321 6.95 29.34 33.30
N LYS A 322 6.87 27.99 33.11
CA LYS A 322 5.96 27.08 33.82
C LYS A 322 4.48 27.46 33.67
N MET A 323 4.11 28.03 32.52
CA MET A 323 2.73 28.34 32.17
C MET A 323 1.92 27.05 31.98
N ALA A 324 0.62 27.06 32.29
CA ALA A 324 -0.27 25.90 32.19
C ALA A 324 -0.78 25.66 30.76
N LEU A 325 0.10 25.77 29.75
CA LEU A 325 -0.21 25.52 28.36
C LEU A 325 -0.27 23.98 28.09
N VAL A 326 -1.47 23.47 27.81
CA VAL A 326 -1.72 22.05 27.49
C VAL A 326 -1.39 21.78 26.05
N HIS A 327 -1.98 22.52 25.10
CA HIS A 327 -1.76 22.32 23.65
C HIS A 327 -1.57 23.66 22.94
N VAL A 328 -0.86 23.64 21.81
CA VAL A 328 -0.72 24.76 20.88
C VAL A 328 -0.78 24.26 19.45
N SER A 329 -1.65 24.83 18.63
CA SER A 329 -1.69 24.64 17.20
C SER A 329 -1.64 25.99 16.47
N VAL A 330 -1.16 25.97 15.23
CA VAL A 330 -0.98 27.16 14.41
C VAL A 330 -1.45 26.86 13.00
N ASP A 331 -2.52 27.50 12.59
CA ASP A 331 -2.99 27.46 11.21
C ASP A 331 -2.30 28.57 10.43
N VAL A 332 -1.69 28.24 9.31
CA VAL A 332 -0.96 29.18 8.46
C VAL A 332 -1.56 29.20 7.08
N SER A 333 -1.93 30.37 6.60
CA SER A 333 -2.36 30.59 5.22
C SER A 333 -1.40 31.53 4.50
N HIS A 334 -1.27 31.31 3.19
CA HIS A 334 -0.46 32.14 2.29
C HIS A 334 -1.34 32.73 1.20
N ALA A 335 -1.16 34.00 0.91
CA ALA A 335 -1.83 34.70 -0.19
C ALA A 335 -0.89 35.77 -0.78
N LYS A 336 -1.12 36.14 -2.03
CA LYS A 336 -0.49 37.31 -2.67
C LYS A 336 -1.44 38.50 -2.58
N SER A 337 -1.04 39.55 -1.88
CA SER A 337 -1.79 40.79 -1.75
C SER A 337 -1.13 41.92 -2.55
N HIS A 338 -1.93 42.94 -2.95
CA HIS A 338 -1.37 44.14 -3.54
C HIS A 338 -0.70 44.98 -2.44
N ALA A 339 0.46 45.56 -2.77
CA ALA A 339 1.26 46.36 -1.80
C ALA A 339 0.56 47.57 -1.22
N GLN A 340 -0.60 47.98 -1.73
CA GLN A 340 -1.43 49.06 -1.18
C GLN A 340 -1.95 48.78 0.23
N ASP A 341 -2.15 47.51 0.56
CA ASP A 341 -2.57 47.08 1.91
C ASP A 341 -1.37 46.92 2.89
N ALA A 342 -0.13 46.97 2.37
CA ALA A 342 1.10 46.76 3.11
C ALA A 342 2.02 47.99 3.18
N GLY A 343 1.57 49.18 2.75
CA GLY A 343 2.27 50.46 2.84
C GLY A 343 3.63 50.52 2.16
N ASP A 344 3.73 51.23 1.07
CA ASP A 344 4.95 51.62 0.34
C ASP A 344 5.37 50.81 -0.90
N LYS A 345 4.53 50.68 -1.89
CA LYS A 345 4.89 50.66 -3.36
C LYS A 345 3.70 50.18 -4.20
N ALA A 346 3.08 51.07 -4.93
CA ALA A 346 1.73 50.90 -5.48
C ALA A 346 1.54 49.85 -6.59
N ASP A 347 2.54 49.04 -6.93
CA ASP A 347 2.40 48.06 -8.08
C ASP A 347 3.08 46.69 -7.87
N GLN A 348 3.52 46.36 -6.66
CA GLN A 348 4.21 45.13 -6.35
C GLN A 348 3.33 44.21 -5.49
N LYS A 349 3.05 42.97 -5.96
CA LYS A 349 2.42 41.93 -5.14
C LYS A 349 3.41 41.44 -4.09
N VAL A 350 3.00 41.41 -2.83
CA VAL A 350 3.78 40.86 -1.72
C VAL A 350 3.15 39.57 -1.23
N ASP A 351 3.98 38.65 -0.81
CA ASP A 351 3.53 37.41 -0.18
C ASP A 351 3.15 37.67 1.28
N VAL A 352 1.93 37.29 1.65
CA VAL A 352 1.38 37.45 2.99
C VAL A 352 1.14 36.08 3.62
N PHE A 353 1.81 35.83 4.74
CA PHE A 353 1.57 34.65 5.57
C PHE A 353 0.78 35.07 6.80
N SER A 354 -0.44 34.54 6.93
CA SER A 354 -1.32 34.79 8.07
C SER A 354 -1.31 33.60 9.01
N ARG A 355 -1.19 33.84 10.33
CA ARG A 355 -1.18 32.81 11.38
C ARG A 355 -2.38 32.97 12.30
N MET A 356 -3.13 31.90 12.53
CA MET A 356 -4.10 31.78 13.62
C MET A 356 -3.53 30.82 14.66
N ILE A 357 -3.32 31.32 15.88
CA ILE A 357 -2.67 30.59 16.97
C ILE A 357 -3.74 30.19 17.98
N HIS A 358 -3.86 28.88 18.22
CA HIS A 358 -4.78 28.30 19.17
C HIS A 358 -4.02 27.79 20.38
N LEU A 359 -4.39 28.29 21.57
CA LEU A 359 -3.77 27.94 22.86
C LEU A 359 -4.81 27.25 23.74
N GLU A 360 -4.50 26.08 24.24
CA GLU A 360 -5.32 25.32 25.17
C GLU A 360 -4.59 25.22 26.52
N GLY A 361 -5.28 25.48 27.61
CA GLY A 361 -4.75 25.40 28.97
C GLY A 361 -5.38 26.42 29.88
N ASP A 362 -5.03 26.37 31.16
CA ASP A 362 -5.46 27.36 32.17
C ASP A 362 -4.50 28.57 32.14
N LEU A 363 -4.71 29.42 31.11
CA LEU A 363 -3.88 30.60 30.83
C LEU A 363 -4.67 31.88 31.09
N THR A 364 -4.08 32.83 31.77
CA THR A 364 -4.63 34.19 31.89
C THR A 364 -4.53 34.94 30.56
N ASP A 365 -5.33 35.98 30.38
CA ASP A 365 -5.30 36.81 29.18
C ASP A 365 -3.90 37.44 28.96
N ASP A 366 -3.21 37.85 30.03
CA ASP A 366 -1.84 38.37 29.97
C ASP A 366 -0.84 37.31 29.48
N GLU A 367 -1.02 36.05 29.89
CA GLU A 367 -0.18 34.94 29.44
C GLU A 367 -0.44 34.61 27.97
N GLN A 368 -1.70 34.61 27.52
CA GLN A 368 -2.05 34.40 26.11
C GLN A 368 -1.47 35.54 25.25
N GLN A 369 -1.64 36.78 25.65
CA GLN A 369 -1.06 37.94 24.95
C GLN A 369 0.47 37.85 24.90
N ARG A 370 1.09 37.43 26.00
CA ARG A 370 2.54 37.22 26.04
C ARG A 370 3.02 36.12 25.10
N LEU A 371 2.27 35.00 25.00
CA LEU A 371 2.59 33.93 24.07
C LEU A 371 2.43 34.37 22.61
N LEU A 372 1.47 35.21 22.29
CA LEU A 372 1.32 35.82 20.97
C LEU A 372 2.55 36.67 20.59
N GLU A 373 3.03 37.55 21.54
CA GLU A 373 4.25 38.33 21.31
C GLU A 373 5.51 37.44 21.11
N ILE A 374 5.53 36.28 21.76
CA ILE A 374 6.62 35.31 21.62
C ILE A 374 6.57 34.62 20.24
N ALA A 375 5.38 34.42 19.68
CA ALA A 375 5.22 33.87 18.32
C ALA A 375 5.98 34.69 17.27
N ASP A 376 6.03 36.01 17.40
CA ASP A 376 6.76 36.92 16.49
C ASP A 376 8.28 36.83 16.63
N LYS A 377 8.77 36.19 17.69
CA LYS A 377 10.21 35.98 17.93
C LYS A 377 10.72 34.66 17.29
N CYS A 378 9.87 33.90 16.61
CA CYS A 378 10.22 32.71 15.92
C CYS A 378 11.30 33.01 14.83
N PRO A 379 12.38 32.22 14.75
CA PRO A 379 13.44 32.42 13.77
C PRO A 379 12.95 32.46 12.33
N VAL A 380 12.06 31.53 11.94
CA VAL A 380 11.51 31.46 10.58
C VAL A 380 10.68 32.72 10.26
N HIS A 381 9.88 33.22 11.19
CA HIS A 381 9.16 34.48 11.04
C HIS A 381 10.12 35.64 10.71
N ARG A 382 11.20 35.79 11.46
CA ARG A 382 12.22 36.80 11.17
C ARG A 382 12.90 36.63 9.82
N THR A 383 13.13 35.38 9.38
CA THR A 383 13.70 35.10 8.06
C THR A 383 12.75 35.54 6.95
N LEU A 384 11.44 35.34 7.11
CA LEU A 384 10.43 35.74 6.13
C LEU A 384 10.20 37.24 6.07
N GLU A 385 10.37 37.98 7.21
CA GLU A 385 10.24 39.44 7.26
C GLU A 385 11.49 40.17 6.73
N HIS A 386 12.65 39.54 6.77
CA HIS A 386 13.91 40.18 6.36
C HIS A 386 14.35 39.64 5.00
N SER A 387 15.12 40.44 4.26
CA SER A 387 15.73 39.98 3.00
C SER A 387 16.76 38.88 3.27
N SER A 388 16.60 37.78 2.57
CA SER A 388 17.54 36.66 2.57
C SER A 388 18.37 36.67 1.27
N VAL A 389 19.60 36.16 1.32
CA VAL A 389 20.46 36.02 0.14
C VAL A 389 20.40 34.56 -0.31
N VAL A 390 20.09 34.34 -1.59
CA VAL A 390 20.14 33.00 -2.22
C VAL A 390 21.36 32.95 -3.11
N ILE A 391 22.22 31.97 -2.91
CA ILE A 391 23.40 31.71 -3.73
C ILE A 391 23.14 30.45 -4.52
N SER A 392 23.42 30.50 -5.85
CA SER A 392 23.23 29.34 -6.73
C SER A 392 24.54 29.04 -7.45
N GLU A 393 24.95 27.78 -7.47
CA GLU A 393 26.16 27.30 -8.15
C GLU A 393 25.76 26.07 -8.99
N LEU A 394 26.39 25.94 -10.17
CA LEU A 394 26.27 24.74 -11.01
C LEU A 394 27.45 23.82 -10.69
N VAL A 395 27.14 22.54 -10.35
CA VAL A 395 28.09 21.47 -10.01
C VAL A 395 28.08 20.36 -11.03
#